data_af43634dd37d83b9b40ac25290acbfb4
#
_entry.id   af43634dd37d83b9b40ac25290acbfb4
#
_cell.length_a   1.000
_cell.length_b   1.000
_cell.length_c   1.000
_cell.angle_alpha   90.00
_cell.angle_beta   90.00
_cell.angle_gamma   90.00
#
_symmetry.space_group_name_H-M   'P 1'
#
loop_
_entity.id
_entity.type
_entity.pdbx_description
1 polymer ?
#
loop_
_entity_poly.entity_id
_entity_poly.type
_entity_poly.pdbx_seq_one_letter_code
_entity_poly.pdbx_strand_id
1 'polypeptide(L)'
;RQRQMCIRDRGMVLKNTLIDYWRQVHKKWNYVEISTPQIMKRTLWETSGHWDHYKDNMYTTVIDGEDFAIKPMNCPGSILVYELEPHSYRDLPLRYGELGLVHRHELSGALHGMFRVRCFTQDDAHILLAKDQIKDEVIRIARLFDEAYSLFGLPYKIELSTMPEDHIGTREDWEKAENALADAITSIGKEYVVNPGDGAFYGPKLDFHIQDSLGRTWQLSLI
;
A
#
# COMPACT_ATOMS: atom_id res chain seq x y z
N ARG A 1 20.22 -19.07 4.83
CA ARG A 1 20.35 -18.88 6.31
C ARG A 1 19.43 -17.78 6.84
N GLN A 2 19.32 -16.63 6.17
CA GLN A 2 18.43 -15.51 6.61
C GLN A 2 16.94 -15.91 6.65
N ARG A 3 16.44 -16.69 5.68
CA ARG A 3 15.06 -17.20 5.70
C ARG A 3 14.74 -18.03 6.96
N GLN A 4 15.69 -18.82 7.44
CA GLN A 4 15.48 -19.65 8.65
C GLN A 4 15.36 -18.79 9.92
N MET A 5 16.04 -17.65 9.99
CA MET A 5 15.94 -16.74 11.13
C MET A 5 14.58 -16.03 11.21
N CYS A 6 13.92 -15.79 10.06
CA CYS A 6 12.62 -15.11 10.03
C CYS A 6 11.42 -16.02 10.38
N ILE A 7 11.57 -17.34 10.34
CA ILE A 7 10.49 -18.30 10.59
C ILE A 7 10.68 -19.15 11.86
N ARG A 8 11.73 -18.88 12.64
CA ARG A 8 12.05 -19.61 13.88
C ARG A 8 12.40 -18.64 15.00
N ASP A 9 12.15 -19.07 16.23
CA ASP A 9 12.58 -18.45 17.48
C ASP A 9 12.66 -16.89 17.45
N ARG A 10 13.87 -16.35 17.36
CA ARG A 10 14.14 -14.91 17.39
C ARG A 10 13.45 -14.13 16.26
N GLY A 11 13.36 -14.72 15.07
CA GLY A 11 12.67 -14.10 13.94
C GLY A 11 11.17 -13.96 14.19
N MET A 12 10.55 -14.97 14.82
CA MET A 12 9.13 -14.89 15.20
C MET A 12 8.88 -13.93 16.35
N VAL A 13 9.79 -13.84 17.32
CA VAL A 13 9.72 -12.80 18.37
C VAL A 13 9.75 -11.42 17.75
N LEU A 14 10.71 -11.14 16.86
CA LEU A 14 10.79 -9.86 16.16
C LEU A 14 9.53 -9.56 15.36
N LYS A 15 9.05 -10.52 14.57
CA LYS A 15 7.83 -10.38 13.77
C LYS A 15 6.62 -10.05 14.66
N ASN A 16 6.41 -10.81 15.73
CA ASN A 16 5.27 -10.59 16.63
C ASN A 16 5.37 -9.23 17.34
N THR A 17 6.56 -8.82 17.77
CA THR A 17 6.79 -7.49 18.38
C THR A 17 6.41 -6.37 17.40
N LEU A 18 6.76 -6.48 16.11
CA LEU A 18 6.38 -5.52 15.10
C LEU A 18 4.86 -5.52 14.84
N ILE A 19 4.23 -6.70 14.81
CA ILE A 19 2.78 -6.83 14.66
C ILE A 19 2.04 -6.20 15.84
N ASP A 20 2.49 -6.44 17.07
CA ASP A 20 1.88 -5.87 18.26
C ASP A 20 2.03 -4.33 18.28
N TYR A 21 3.19 -3.82 17.88
CA TYR A 21 3.41 -2.38 17.69
C TYR A 21 2.46 -1.81 16.62
N TRP A 22 2.36 -2.47 15.47
CA TRP A 22 1.45 -2.10 14.39
C TRP A 22 0.00 -1.97 14.89
N ARG A 23 -0.51 -2.96 15.63
CA ARG A 23 -1.87 -2.93 16.19
C ARG A 23 -2.07 -1.76 17.15
N GLN A 24 -1.08 -1.48 18.01
CA GLN A 24 -1.14 -0.36 18.95
C GLN A 24 -1.21 0.98 18.20
N VAL A 25 -0.38 1.18 17.19
CA VAL A 25 -0.34 2.39 16.40
C VAL A 25 -1.64 2.55 15.61
N HIS A 26 -2.08 1.53 14.90
CA HIS A 26 -3.30 1.59 14.10
C HIS A 26 -4.54 1.87 14.96
N LYS A 27 -4.64 1.24 16.13
CA LYS A 27 -5.71 1.55 17.11
C LYS A 27 -5.66 3.00 17.58
N LYS A 28 -4.47 3.53 17.91
CA LYS A 28 -4.27 4.94 18.30
C LYS A 28 -4.73 5.90 17.18
N TRP A 29 -4.49 5.52 15.93
CA TRP A 29 -4.82 6.31 14.75
C TRP A 29 -6.21 6.01 14.17
N ASN A 30 -7.05 5.25 14.89
CA ASN A 30 -8.43 4.90 14.54
C ASN A 30 -8.57 4.12 13.23
N TYR A 31 -7.68 3.14 13.01
CA TYR A 31 -7.85 2.14 11.96
C TYR A 31 -8.61 0.93 12.50
N VAL A 32 -9.46 0.35 11.66
CA VAL A 32 -10.13 -0.94 11.90
C VAL A 32 -9.30 -2.02 11.23
N GLU A 33 -8.85 -3.02 12.00
CA GLU A 33 -8.12 -4.17 11.45
C GLU A 33 -9.09 -5.06 10.68
N ILE A 34 -8.78 -5.33 9.41
CA ILE A 34 -9.51 -6.25 8.54
C ILE A 34 -8.59 -7.38 8.06
N SER A 35 -9.17 -8.43 7.51
CA SER A 35 -8.44 -9.52 6.85
C SER A 35 -9.24 -10.04 5.68
N THR A 36 -8.67 -9.96 4.49
CA THR A 36 -9.34 -10.36 3.25
C THR A 36 -8.82 -11.73 2.75
N PRO A 37 -9.64 -12.51 2.02
CA PRO A 37 -9.25 -13.81 1.50
C PRO A 37 -8.02 -13.75 0.61
N GLN A 38 -7.21 -14.83 0.63
CA GLN A 38 -6.01 -14.94 -0.20
C GLN A 38 -6.30 -15.29 -1.65
N ILE A 39 -7.35 -16.07 -1.90
CA ILE A 39 -7.73 -16.54 -3.23
C ILE A 39 -9.10 -15.96 -3.55
N MET A 40 -9.19 -15.26 -4.69
CA MET A 40 -10.41 -14.59 -5.13
C MET A 40 -10.65 -14.84 -6.61
N LYS A 41 -11.93 -14.77 -7.04
CA LYS A 41 -12.34 -15.01 -8.42
C LYS A 41 -11.75 -13.96 -9.37
N ARG A 42 -11.48 -14.39 -10.59
CA ARG A 42 -10.99 -13.55 -11.69
C ARG A 42 -11.83 -12.29 -11.89
N THR A 43 -13.17 -12.39 -11.79
CA THR A 43 -14.08 -11.26 -12.00
C THR A 43 -13.76 -10.05 -11.11
N LEU A 44 -13.31 -10.27 -9.87
CA LEU A 44 -12.86 -9.16 -9.00
C LEU A 44 -11.65 -8.42 -9.59
N TRP A 45 -10.72 -9.16 -10.15
CA TRP A 45 -9.49 -8.62 -10.73
C TRP A 45 -9.75 -7.91 -12.06
N GLU A 46 -10.73 -8.37 -12.83
CA GLU A 46 -11.21 -7.67 -14.03
C GLU A 46 -11.90 -6.36 -13.66
N THR A 47 -12.82 -6.37 -12.70
CA THR A 47 -13.52 -5.17 -12.24
C THR A 47 -12.55 -4.10 -11.71
N SER A 48 -11.49 -4.51 -11.05
CA SER A 48 -10.48 -3.60 -10.49
C SER A 48 -9.37 -3.20 -11.46
N GLY A 49 -9.39 -3.71 -12.71
CA GLY A 49 -8.37 -3.45 -13.74
C GLY A 49 -7.04 -4.21 -13.56
N HIS A 50 -6.87 -4.94 -12.46
CA HIS A 50 -5.61 -5.67 -12.21
C HIS A 50 -5.38 -6.82 -13.20
N TRP A 51 -6.45 -7.42 -13.72
CA TRP A 51 -6.33 -8.50 -14.69
C TRP A 51 -5.71 -8.04 -16.01
N ASP A 52 -5.97 -6.80 -16.43
CA ASP A 52 -5.46 -6.25 -17.69
C ASP A 52 -4.07 -5.62 -17.51
N HIS A 53 -3.81 -4.93 -16.39
CA HIS A 53 -2.58 -4.16 -16.18
C HIS A 53 -1.52 -4.87 -15.34
N TYR A 54 -1.87 -5.98 -14.64
CA TYR A 54 -0.98 -6.60 -13.65
C TYR A 54 -0.92 -8.14 -13.73
N LYS A 55 -1.57 -8.75 -14.72
CA LYS A 55 -1.73 -10.22 -14.84
C LYS A 55 -0.42 -11.00 -14.81
N ASP A 56 0.63 -10.49 -15.44
CA ASP A 56 1.93 -11.17 -15.52
C ASP A 56 2.61 -11.34 -14.15
N ASN A 57 2.23 -10.51 -13.19
CA ASN A 57 2.69 -10.58 -11.81
C ASN A 57 1.75 -11.36 -10.87
N MET A 58 0.69 -11.98 -11.39
CA MET A 58 -0.28 -12.72 -10.60
C MET A 58 -0.07 -14.23 -10.69
N TYR A 59 -0.28 -14.93 -9.58
CA TYR A 59 -0.45 -16.37 -9.58
C TYR A 59 -1.92 -16.69 -9.80
N THR A 60 -2.20 -17.46 -10.83
CA THR A 60 -3.58 -17.86 -11.19
C THR A 60 -3.76 -19.36 -11.06
N THR A 61 -4.98 -19.81 -10.83
CA THR A 61 -5.37 -21.21 -10.76
C THR A 61 -6.80 -21.39 -11.26
N VAL A 62 -7.17 -22.61 -11.60
CA VAL A 62 -8.53 -22.98 -11.99
C VAL A 62 -9.12 -23.86 -10.90
N ILE A 63 -10.31 -23.51 -10.40
CA ILE A 63 -11.05 -24.28 -9.41
C ILE A 63 -12.47 -24.48 -9.95
N ASP A 64 -12.89 -25.73 -10.10
CA ASP A 64 -14.21 -26.10 -10.63
C ASP A 64 -14.56 -25.46 -12.00
N GLY A 65 -13.53 -25.27 -12.85
CA GLY A 65 -13.69 -24.65 -14.18
C GLY A 65 -13.73 -23.12 -14.19
N GLU A 66 -13.59 -22.47 -13.04
CA GLU A 66 -13.50 -21.03 -12.90
C GLU A 66 -12.07 -20.56 -12.60
N ASP A 67 -11.67 -19.42 -13.16
CA ASP A 67 -10.38 -18.79 -12.91
C ASP A 67 -10.36 -18.08 -11.56
N PHE A 68 -9.32 -18.30 -10.79
CA PHE A 68 -9.01 -17.62 -9.53
C PHE A 68 -7.59 -17.06 -9.56
N ALA A 69 -7.33 -16.06 -8.74
CA ALA A 69 -5.98 -15.57 -8.49
C ALA A 69 -5.69 -15.47 -7.00
N ILE A 70 -4.41 -15.70 -6.66
CA ILE A 70 -3.88 -15.40 -5.33
C ILE A 70 -3.62 -13.89 -5.30
N LYS A 71 -4.11 -13.20 -4.30
CA LYS A 71 -4.07 -11.73 -4.27
C LYS A 71 -2.63 -11.19 -4.35
N PRO A 72 -2.35 -10.34 -5.34
CA PRO A 72 -1.09 -9.61 -5.44
C PRO A 72 -1.13 -8.27 -4.68
N MET A 73 -2.34 -7.81 -4.36
CA MET A 73 -2.67 -6.56 -3.69
C MET A 73 -3.90 -6.74 -2.80
N ASN A 74 -4.10 -5.84 -1.82
CA ASN A 74 -5.21 -5.91 -0.87
C ASN A 74 -6.40 -5.04 -1.28
N CYS A 75 -6.19 -4.05 -2.18
CA CYS A 75 -7.17 -3.03 -2.55
C CYS A 75 -8.55 -3.58 -2.95
N PRO A 76 -8.68 -4.55 -3.87
CA PRO A 76 -10.00 -5.05 -4.26
C PRO A 76 -10.74 -5.73 -3.10
N GLY A 77 -10.01 -6.44 -2.23
CA GLY A 77 -10.58 -7.06 -1.04
C GLY A 77 -11.11 -6.03 -0.04
N SER A 78 -10.39 -4.94 0.16
CA SER A 78 -10.81 -3.85 1.05
C SER A 78 -12.07 -3.14 0.55
N ILE A 79 -12.22 -2.99 -0.77
CA ILE A 79 -13.45 -2.44 -1.38
C ILE A 79 -14.64 -3.38 -1.14
N LEU A 80 -14.45 -4.69 -1.27
CA LEU A 80 -15.51 -5.65 -0.94
C LEU A 80 -15.95 -5.55 0.53
N VAL A 81 -15.00 -5.32 1.46
CA VAL A 81 -15.35 -5.09 2.87
C VAL A 81 -16.18 -3.82 3.03
N TYR A 82 -15.83 -2.75 2.32
CA TYR A 82 -16.63 -1.52 2.32
C TYR A 82 -18.05 -1.73 1.78
N GLU A 83 -18.21 -2.55 0.75
CA GLU A 83 -19.49 -2.82 0.11
C GLU A 83 -20.43 -3.75 0.93
N LEU A 84 -19.95 -4.37 2.03
CA LEU A 84 -20.76 -5.24 2.87
C LEU A 84 -21.92 -4.51 3.56
N GLU A 85 -21.77 -3.22 3.82
CA GLU A 85 -22.76 -2.40 4.52
C GLU A 85 -22.98 -1.08 3.78
N PRO A 86 -24.19 -0.52 3.83
CA PRO A 86 -24.45 0.82 3.29
C PRO A 86 -23.79 1.88 4.19
N HIS A 87 -23.05 2.79 3.61
CA HIS A 87 -22.39 3.88 4.30
C HIS A 87 -22.99 5.24 3.97
N SER A 88 -23.06 6.11 4.98
CA SER A 88 -23.40 7.51 4.82
C SER A 88 -22.11 8.35 4.66
N TYR A 89 -22.22 9.51 4.01
CA TYR A 89 -21.14 10.48 3.99
C TYR A 89 -20.68 10.91 5.41
N ARG A 90 -21.53 10.73 6.42
CA ARG A 90 -21.21 11.03 7.83
C ARG A 90 -20.31 10.00 8.49
N ASP A 91 -20.21 8.81 7.91
CA ASP A 91 -19.36 7.73 8.42
C ASP A 91 -17.92 7.89 7.95
N LEU A 92 -17.69 8.76 6.94
CA LEU A 92 -16.38 9.03 6.37
C LEU A 92 -15.55 10.01 7.24
N PRO A 93 -14.23 9.82 7.31
CA PRO A 93 -13.44 8.80 6.63
C PRO A 93 -13.45 7.46 7.36
N LEU A 94 -13.56 6.36 6.61
CA LEU A 94 -13.38 4.99 7.10
C LEU A 94 -11.94 4.56 6.83
N ARG A 95 -11.29 3.93 7.81
CA ARG A 95 -9.88 3.54 7.74
C ARG A 95 -9.74 2.06 8.03
N TYR A 96 -9.46 1.27 7.01
CA TYR A 96 -9.24 -0.17 7.13
C TYR A 96 -7.74 -0.46 7.04
N GLY A 97 -7.18 -1.09 8.07
CA GLY A 97 -5.80 -1.55 8.10
C GLY A 97 -5.74 -3.07 7.97
N GLU A 98 -4.82 -3.58 7.18
CA GLU A 98 -4.64 -5.02 6.98
C GLU A 98 -3.15 -5.38 7.03
N LEU A 99 -2.81 -6.38 7.84
CA LEU A 99 -1.54 -7.10 7.67
C LEU A 99 -1.68 -8.05 6.48
N GLY A 100 -1.69 -7.45 5.29
CA GLY A 100 -2.05 -8.11 4.06
C GLY A 100 -0.94 -9.02 3.54
N LEU A 101 -1.15 -10.33 3.61
CA LEU A 101 -0.25 -11.30 2.97
C LEU A 101 -0.53 -11.34 1.47
N VAL A 102 0.44 -10.95 0.66
CA VAL A 102 0.32 -10.90 -0.80
C VAL A 102 1.37 -11.76 -1.50
N HIS A 103 1.04 -12.17 -2.72
CA HIS A 103 1.93 -12.97 -3.55
C HIS A 103 2.08 -12.34 -4.93
N ARG A 104 3.33 -12.15 -5.36
CA ARG A 104 3.65 -11.57 -6.66
C ARG A 104 4.59 -12.49 -7.43
N HIS A 105 4.32 -12.72 -8.69
CA HIS A 105 5.17 -13.49 -9.58
C HIS A 105 6.36 -12.63 -10.01
N GLU A 106 7.33 -12.48 -9.11
CA GLU A 106 8.59 -11.80 -9.41
C GLU A 106 9.50 -12.72 -10.22
N LEU A 107 10.14 -12.18 -11.26
CA LEU A 107 11.14 -12.90 -12.04
C LEU A 107 12.32 -13.33 -11.14
N SER A 108 12.88 -14.49 -11.38
CA SER A 108 13.95 -15.05 -10.54
C SER A 108 15.17 -14.11 -10.44
N GLY A 109 15.51 -13.38 -11.51
CA GLY A 109 16.61 -12.43 -11.52
C GLY A 109 16.35 -11.13 -10.73
N ALA A 110 15.08 -10.82 -10.41
CA ALA A 110 14.72 -9.66 -9.61
C ALA A 110 14.72 -9.93 -8.10
N LEU A 111 14.78 -11.21 -7.69
CA LEU A 111 14.74 -11.58 -6.27
C LEU A 111 16.01 -11.13 -5.54
N HIS A 112 15.84 -10.40 -4.43
CA HIS A 112 16.96 -9.86 -3.67
C HIS A 112 16.76 -9.96 -2.15
N GLY A 113 17.41 -10.94 -1.53
CA GLY A 113 17.41 -11.12 -0.07
C GLY A 113 16.00 -11.20 0.52
N MET A 114 15.68 -10.28 1.43
CA MET A 114 14.36 -10.08 2.02
C MET A 114 13.63 -8.87 1.42
N PHE A 115 14.28 -8.06 0.59
CA PHE A 115 13.71 -6.85 0.01
C PHE A 115 12.83 -7.11 -1.22
N ARG A 116 13.16 -8.14 -2.01
CA ARG A 116 12.36 -8.53 -3.17
C ARG A 116 12.06 -10.02 -3.11
N VAL A 117 10.83 -10.36 -2.77
CA VAL A 117 10.36 -11.73 -2.54
C VAL A 117 9.01 -11.95 -3.20
N ARG A 118 8.61 -13.21 -3.36
CA ARG A 118 7.33 -13.58 -4.00
C ARG A 118 6.15 -13.65 -3.03
N CYS A 119 6.42 -13.62 -1.73
CA CYS A 119 5.39 -13.66 -0.69
C CYS A 119 5.86 -12.76 0.45
N PHE A 120 5.05 -11.79 0.81
CA PHE A 120 5.35 -10.84 1.88
C PHE A 120 4.08 -10.29 2.51
N THR A 121 4.21 -9.82 3.74
CA THR A 121 3.14 -9.14 4.46
C THR A 121 3.34 -7.63 4.32
N GLN A 122 2.30 -6.93 3.89
CA GLN A 122 2.27 -5.47 3.86
C GLN A 122 1.56 -4.97 5.12
N ASP A 123 2.10 -3.90 5.70
CA ASP A 123 1.34 -2.96 6.50
C ASP A 123 0.55 -2.10 5.51
N ASP A 124 -0.67 -2.49 5.24
CA ASP A 124 -1.49 -1.88 4.20
C ASP A 124 -2.74 -1.25 4.81
N ALA A 125 -3.18 -0.14 4.24
CA ALA A 125 -4.38 0.53 4.68
C ALA A 125 -5.16 1.14 3.50
N HIS A 126 -6.48 1.08 3.60
CA HIS A 126 -7.39 1.70 2.66
C HIS A 126 -8.29 2.68 3.40
N ILE A 127 -8.26 3.93 2.96
CA ILE A 127 -9.05 5.01 3.56
C ILE A 127 -10.08 5.46 2.55
N LEU A 128 -11.35 5.27 2.90
CA LEU A 128 -12.47 5.71 2.11
C LEU A 128 -12.96 7.04 2.68
N LEU A 129 -12.95 8.07 1.84
CA LEU A 129 -13.15 9.45 2.27
C LEU A 129 -13.84 10.31 1.19
N ALA A 130 -14.39 11.43 1.59
CA ALA A 130 -14.90 12.43 0.67
C ALA A 130 -13.76 13.30 0.13
N LYS A 131 -13.94 13.90 -1.06
CA LYS A 131 -12.88 14.67 -1.75
C LYS A 131 -12.30 15.81 -0.91
N ASP A 132 -13.12 16.46 -0.12
CA ASP A 132 -12.72 17.55 0.80
C ASP A 132 -11.91 17.08 2.00
N GLN A 133 -11.90 15.78 2.30
CA GLN A 133 -11.14 15.16 3.39
C GLN A 133 -9.73 14.70 2.98
N ILE A 134 -9.40 14.66 1.69
CA ILE A 134 -8.14 14.11 1.17
C ILE A 134 -6.93 14.77 1.83
N LYS A 135 -6.87 16.10 1.83
CA LYS A 135 -5.73 16.84 2.36
C LYS A 135 -5.45 16.51 3.83
N ASP A 136 -6.49 16.51 4.65
CA ASP A 136 -6.34 16.26 6.09
C ASP A 136 -5.91 14.81 6.38
N GLU A 137 -6.42 13.85 5.61
CA GLU A 137 -6.01 12.45 5.75
C GLU A 137 -4.58 12.21 5.27
N VAL A 138 -4.14 12.82 4.18
CA VAL A 138 -2.73 12.75 3.73
C VAL A 138 -1.79 13.32 4.79
N ILE A 139 -2.13 14.47 5.38
CA ILE A 139 -1.37 15.04 6.51
C ILE A 139 -1.32 14.07 7.70
N ARG A 140 -2.44 13.44 8.00
CA ARG A 140 -2.57 12.47 9.08
C ARG A 140 -1.66 11.26 8.86
N ILE A 141 -1.67 10.68 7.64
CA ILE A 141 -0.82 9.54 7.29
C ILE A 141 0.66 9.93 7.33
N ALA A 142 1.02 11.09 6.81
CA ALA A 142 2.40 11.58 6.85
C ALA A 142 2.92 11.72 8.30
N ARG A 143 2.07 12.15 9.24
CA ARG A 143 2.42 12.19 10.67
C ARG A 143 2.57 10.79 11.28
N LEU A 144 1.74 9.84 10.87
CA LEU A 144 1.87 8.44 11.29
C LEU A 144 3.21 7.86 10.81
N PHE A 145 3.60 8.16 9.57
CA PHE A 145 4.90 7.74 9.03
C PHE A 145 6.06 8.41 9.78
N ASP A 146 5.96 9.70 10.11
CA ASP A 146 6.95 10.38 10.95
C ASP A 146 7.12 9.68 12.31
N GLU A 147 6.01 9.30 12.97
CA GLU A 147 6.04 8.57 14.24
C GLU A 147 6.74 7.22 14.08
N ALA A 148 6.37 6.44 13.06
CA ALA A 148 6.93 5.12 12.82
C ALA A 148 8.41 5.18 12.44
N TYR A 149 8.78 6.02 11.48
CA TYR A 149 10.18 6.11 11.02
C TYR A 149 11.11 6.69 12.08
N SER A 150 10.65 7.66 12.86
CA SER A 150 11.42 8.22 13.98
C SER A 150 11.74 7.17 15.04
N LEU A 151 10.80 6.26 15.32
CA LEU A 151 11.03 5.17 16.26
C LEU A 151 12.18 4.25 15.82
N PHE A 152 12.28 4.00 14.51
CA PHE A 152 13.35 3.15 13.95
C PHE A 152 14.61 3.94 13.57
N GLY A 153 14.63 5.27 13.75
CA GLY A 153 15.76 6.12 13.37
C GLY A 153 16.01 6.13 11.85
N LEU A 154 14.94 6.02 11.05
CA LEU A 154 15.01 5.95 9.59
C LEU A 154 14.68 7.32 8.97
N PRO A 155 15.69 8.09 8.52
CA PRO A 155 15.45 9.28 7.73
C PRO A 155 14.90 8.89 6.35
N TYR A 156 13.94 9.67 5.84
CA TYR A 156 13.31 9.39 4.56
C TYR A 156 13.27 10.62 3.65
N LYS A 157 13.09 10.39 2.36
CA LYS A 157 12.79 11.40 1.34
C LYS A 157 11.42 11.12 0.76
N ILE A 158 10.73 12.16 0.31
CA ILE A 158 9.41 12.07 -0.31
C ILE A 158 9.55 12.38 -1.79
N GLU A 159 8.92 11.54 -2.63
CA GLU A 159 8.77 11.77 -4.06
C GLU A 159 7.28 11.82 -4.40
N LEU A 160 6.88 12.81 -5.19
CA LEU A 160 5.54 12.89 -5.77
C LEU A 160 5.60 12.27 -7.17
N SER A 161 5.08 11.07 -7.30
CA SER A 161 5.01 10.32 -8.55
C SER A 161 3.72 10.67 -9.29
N THR A 162 3.89 11.27 -10.49
CA THR A 162 2.79 11.84 -11.26
C THR A 162 2.29 10.89 -12.35
N MET A 163 1.31 11.34 -13.12
CA MET A 163 0.57 10.57 -14.12
C MET A 163 1.50 9.80 -15.09
N PRO A 164 1.41 8.46 -15.17
CA PRO A 164 2.13 7.65 -16.14
C PRO A 164 1.45 7.68 -17.53
N GLU A 165 2.11 7.12 -18.54
CA GLU A 165 1.54 6.98 -19.88
C GLU A 165 0.32 6.05 -19.89
N ASP A 166 0.44 4.89 -19.24
CA ASP A 166 -0.68 3.94 -19.04
C ASP A 166 -1.41 4.28 -17.74
N HIS A 167 -2.60 4.86 -17.85
CA HIS A 167 -3.40 5.30 -16.71
C HIS A 167 -4.90 5.24 -16.98
N ILE A 168 -5.68 5.18 -15.90
CA ILE A 168 -7.14 5.33 -15.93
C ILE A 168 -7.53 6.75 -15.45
N GLY A 169 -8.74 7.17 -15.79
CA GLY A 169 -9.26 8.50 -15.41
C GLY A 169 -8.85 9.62 -16.35
N THR A 170 -9.28 10.82 -16.05
CA THR A 170 -9.02 12.01 -16.85
C THR A 170 -7.79 12.76 -16.36
N ARG A 171 -7.13 13.50 -17.25
CA ARG A 171 -6.01 14.36 -16.88
C ARG A 171 -6.39 15.38 -15.81
N GLU A 172 -7.60 15.91 -15.86
CA GLU A 172 -8.10 16.87 -14.88
C GLU A 172 -8.21 16.24 -13.47
N ASP A 173 -8.65 14.99 -13.37
CA ASP A 173 -8.72 14.28 -12.09
C ASP A 173 -7.31 14.03 -11.54
N TRP A 174 -6.35 13.68 -12.41
CA TRP A 174 -4.95 13.50 -12.04
C TRP A 174 -4.32 14.79 -11.50
N GLU A 175 -4.47 15.91 -12.24
CA GLU A 175 -3.94 17.21 -11.83
C GLU A 175 -4.54 17.65 -10.46
N LYS A 176 -5.82 17.39 -10.22
CA LYS A 176 -6.46 17.68 -8.92
C LYS A 176 -5.88 16.84 -7.79
N ALA A 177 -5.67 15.54 -8.03
CA ALA A 177 -5.10 14.63 -7.05
C ALA A 177 -3.63 14.95 -6.75
N GLU A 178 -2.80 15.18 -7.78
CA GLU A 178 -1.40 15.59 -7.63
C GLU A 178 -1.26 16.88 -6.82
N ASN A 179 -2.07 17.90 -7.13
CA ASN A 179 -2.07 19.16 -6.40
C ASN A 179 -2.50 18.97 -4.94
N ALA A 180 -3.49 18.12 -4.66
CA ALA A 180 -3.92 17.83 -3.30
C ALA A 180 -2.82 17.17 -2.47
N LEU A 181 -2.07 16.22 -3.05
CA LEU A 181 -0.92 15.57 -2.42
C LEU A 181 0.21 16.58 -2.16
N ALA A 182 0.56 17.40 -3.16
CA ALA A 182 1.59 18.43 -3.06
C ALA A 182 1.27 19.46 -1.96
N ASP A 183 0.05 19.96 -1.95
CA ASP A 183 -0.44 20.92 -0.95
C ASP A 183 -0.42 20.33 0.46
N ALA A 184 -0.80 19.06 0.62
CA ALA A 184 -0.78 18.41 1.92
C ALA A 184 0.63 18.36 2.49
N ILE A 185 1.61 17.88 1.72
CA ILE A 185 3.01 17.75 2.15
C ILE A 185 3.65 19.10 2.41
N THR A 186 3.42 20.09 1.53
CA THR A 186 3.93 21.44 1.70
C THR A 186 3.37 22.09 2.97
N SER A 187 2.09 21.87 3.28
CA SER A 187 1.42 22.45 4.45
C SER A 187 2.00 22.00 5.79
N ILE A 188 2.66 20.85 5.83
CA ILE A 188 3.35 20.35 7.04
C ILE A 188 4.86 20.63 7.04
N GLY A 189 5.33 21.46 6.09
CA GLY A 189 6.73 21.89 6.02
C GLY A 189 7.70 20.81 5.54
N LYS A 190 7.21 19.79 4.83
CA LYS A 190 8.04 18.74 4.23
C LYS A 190 8.38 19.10 2.79
N GLU A 191 9.60 18.77 2.40
CA GLU A 191 10.06 18.89 1.02
C GLU A 191 9.81 17.58 0.26
N TYR A 192 9.55 17.69 -1.02
CA TYR A 192 9.41 16.55 -1.93
C TYR A 192 10.06 16.84 -3.28
N VAL A 193 10.37 15.77 -4.02
CA VAL A 193 10.86 15.84 -5.40
C VAL A 193 9.76 15.29 -6.30
N VAL A 194 9.53 15.92 -7.45
CA VAL A 194 8.59 15.38 -8.46
C VAL A 194 9.28 14.30 -9.26
N ASN A 195 8.64 13.13 -9.36
CA ASN A 195 9.06 11.98 -10.17
C ASN A 195 8.03 11.80 -11.32
N PRO A 196 8.27 12.38 -12.50
CA PRO A 196 7.28 12.38 -13.57
C PRO A 196 7.03 10.99 -14.15
N GLY A 197 5.76 10.60 -14.27
CA GLY A 197 5.35 9.38 -14.95
C GLY A 197 5.49 8.09 -14.13
N ASP A 198 5.80 8.18 -12.84
CA ASP A 198 5.98 7.01 -11.96
C ASP A 198 4.76 6.75 -11.05
N GLY A 199 3.64 7.42 -11.29
CA GLY A 199 2.37 7.15 -10.61
C GLY A 199 1.87 5.74 -10.88
N ALA A 200 0.98 5.24 -10.04
CA ALA A 200 0.29 3.99 -10.32
C ALA A 200 -0.72 4.20 -11.47
N PHE A 201 -1.09 3.15 -12.20
CA PHE A 201 -2.05 3.28 -13.29
C PHE A 201 -3.40 3.88 -12.85
N TYR A 202 -3.73 3.81 -11.57
CA TYR A 202 -4.98 4.26 -10.96
C TYR A 202 -4.91 5.61 -10.23
N GLY A 203 -3.72 6.17 -10.00
CA GLY A 203 -3.58 7.46 -9.30
C GLY A 203 -2.14 7.87 -9.00
N PRO A 204 -1.92 9.17 -8.70
CA PRO A 204 -0.63 9.67 -8.23
C PRO A 204 -0.32 9.14 -6.84
N LYS A 205 0.94 9.17 -6.44
CA LYS A 205 1.38 8.68 -5.14
C LYS A 205 2.49 9.53 -4.55
N LEU A 206 2.54 9.58 -3.23
CA LEU A 206 3.69 10.05 -2.47
C LEU A 206 4.52 8.84 -2.05
N ASP A 207 5.69 8.70 -2.61
CA ASP A 207 6.62 7.61 -2.29
C ASP A 207 7.61 8.04 -1.21
N PHE A 208 7.73 7.22 -0.17
CA PHE A 208 8.64 7.44 0.95
C PHE A 208 9.83 6.52 0.81
N HIS A 209 11.00 7.11 0.57
CA HIS A 209 12.26 6.42 0.32
C HIS A 209 13.19 6.52 1.50
N ILE A 210 13.72 5.39 1.95
CA ILE A 210 14.79 5.31 2.95
C ILE A 210 16.10 4.85 2.31
N GLN A 211 17.21 5.09 3.00
CA GLN A 211 18.49 4.52 2.63
C GLN A 211 18.89 3.39 3.58
N ASP A 212 19.37 2.29 3.03
CA ASP A 212 19.97 1.23 3.82
C ASP A 212 21.41 1.57 4.27
N SER A 213 22.00 0.70 5.08
CA SER A 213 23.37 0.89 5.59
C SER A 213 24.45 0.92 4.50
N LEU A 214 24.14 0.55 3.28
CA LEU A 214 25.04 0.60 2.12
C LEU A 214 24.75 1.81 1.22
N GLY A 215 23.86 2.72 1.63
CA GLY A 215 23.47 3.91 0.88
C GLY A 215 22.51 3.65 -0.29
N ARG A 216 21.94 2.45 -0.41
CA ARG A 216 20.96 2.14 -1.45
C ARG A 216 19.58 2.65 -1.05
N THR A 217 18.87 3.24 -2.00
CA THR A 217 17.53 3.79 -1.80
C THR A 217 16.47 2.70 -2.01
N TRP A 218 15.49 2.65 -1.10
CA TRP A 218 14.37 1.74 -1.13
C TRP A 218 13.08 2.48 -0.87
N GLN A 219 12.08 2.27 -1.73
CA GLN A 219 10.72 2.70 -1.44
C GLN A 219 10.17 1.80 -0.32
N LEU A 220 9.77 2.42 0.79
CA LEU A 220 9.28 1.68 1.95
C LEU A 220 7.77 1.83 2.13
N SER A 221 7.26 3.03 1.95
CA SER A 221 5.82 3.31 2.05
C SER A 221 5.36 4.21 0.92
N LEU A 222 4.06 4.25 0.72
CA LEU A 222 3.39 5.16 -0.22
C LEU A 222 2.03 5.62 0.35
N ILE A 223 1.59 6.78 -0.08
CA ILE A 223 0.24 7.32 0.13
C ILE A 223 -0.40 7.55 -1.22
#